data_6baf5725432eddcc341b3f6e3a6c8501
#
_entry.id   6baf5725432eddcc341b3f6e3a6c8501
#
_cell.length_a   1.000
_cell.length_b   1.000
_cell.length_c   1.000
_cell.angle_alpha   90.00
_cell.angle_beta   90.00
_cell.angle_gamma   90.00
#
_symmetry.space_group_name_H-M   'P 1'
#
loop_
_entity.id
_entity.type
_entity.pdbx_description
1 polymer ?
#
loop_
_entity_poly.entity_id
_entity_poly.type
_entity_poly.pdbx_seq_one_letter_code
_entity_poly.pdbx_strand_id
1 'polypeptide(L)'
;MTTGKKHIIIVGAGFGGITAMRHLAKKLPSDFSLILIDRHHYQLYTPALYEIASIPQEIIEDSTLRSSILLPIKDAIIGTSVTHIVDEFIGLDSVLKTIQLRNKGALAYEYLILALGSETRYFDIPGLREYGLALKTFDDAIRMRNTIEKLLKEKTELHIAVGGAGSAGVELVAEFVNFICIMQEKFLPDAKKCSVFFY
;
A
#
# COMPACT_ATOMS: atom_id res chain seq x y z
N MET A 1 -1.44 34.48 -27.95
CA MET A 1 -1.62 33.06 -27.78
C MET A 1 -1.03 32.67 -26.42
N THR A 2 -1.86 32.51 -25.42
CA THR A 2 -1.42 32.01 -24.10
C THR A 2 -1.07 30.52 -24.31
N THR A 3 0.22 30.26 -24.50
CA THR A 3 0.71 28.88 -24.49
C THR A 3 0.48 28.30 -23.09
N GLY A 4 -0.50 27.39 -22.98
CA GLY A 4 -0.74 26.69 -21.73
C GLY A 4 0.56 26.04 -21.24
N LYS A 5 0.74 25.94 -19.92
CA LYS A 5 1.93 25.29 -19.34
C LYS A 5 2.01 23.85 -19.83
N LYS A 6 3.24 23.40 -20.11
CA LYS A 6 3.54 21.99 -20.37
C LYS A 6 3.37 21.19 -19.09
N HIS A 7 2.88 19.96 -19.18
CA HIS A 7 2.65 19.11 -18.02
C HIS A 7 3.77 18.08 -17.83
N ILE A 8 4.32 18.06 -16.61
CA ILE A 8 5.04 16.90 -16.10
C ILE A 8 4.06 16.11 -15.25
N ILE A 9 3.79 14.86 -15.63
CA ILE A 9 2.81 14.03 -14.93
C ILE A 9 3.55 12.89 -14.20
N ILE A 10 3.20 12.70 -12.94
CA ILE A 10 3.63 11.56 -12.13
C ILE A 10 2.39 10.74 -11.81
N VAL A 11 2.39 9.47 -12.19
CA VAL A 11 1.31 8.52 -11.87
C VAL A 11 1.77 7.58 -10.77
N GLY A 12 1.05 7.62 -9.65
CA GLY A 12 1.34 6.88 -8.43
C GLY A 12 1.97 7.77 -7.36
N ALA A 13 1.32 7.86 -6.20
CA ALA A 13 1.77 8.63 -5.02
C ALA A 13 2.35 7.74 -3.91
N GLY A 14 2.95 6.62 -4.27
CA GLY A 14 3.78 5.80 -3.38
C GLY A 14 5.15 6.48 -3.11
N PHE A 15 6.08 5.74 -2.51
CA PHE A 15 7.42 6.26 -2.18
C PHE A 15 8.14 6.87 -3.38
N GLY A 16 8.15 6.17 -4.53
CA GLY A 16 8.80 6.65 -5.75
C GLY A 16 8.17 7.94 -6.28
N GLY A 17 6.84 7.98 -6.38
CA GLY A 17 6.13 9.13 -6.91
C GLY A 17 6.23 10.37 -6.02
N ILE A 18 6.06 10.23 -4.71
CA ILE A 18 6.25 11.34 -3.76
C ILE A 18 7.70 11.84 -3.77
N THR A 19 8.67 10.94 -3.84
CA THR A 19 10.09 11.34 -3.93
C THR A 19 10.37 12.10 -5.21
N ALA A 20 9.93 11.62 -6.36
CA ALA A 20 10.06 12.30 -7.65
C ALA A 20 9.36 13.67 -7.63
N MET A 21 8.14 13.73 -7.11
CA MET A 21 7.37 14.95 -6.96
C MET A 21 8.13 16.01 -6.16
N ARG A 22 8.64 15.62 -4.96
CA ARG A 22 9.38 16.54 -4.07
C ARG A 22 10.66 17.09 -4.71
N HIS A 23 11.36 16.28 -5.50
CA HIS A 23 12.57 16.74 -6.22
C HIS A 23 12.24 17.69 -7.37
N LEU A 24 11.22 17.37 -8.16
CA LEU A 24 10.81 18.17 -9.30
C LEU A 24 10.18 19.49 -8.86
N ALA A 25 9.35 19.48 -7.83
CA ALA A 25 8.70 20.70 -7.33
C ALA A 25 9.69 21.81 -6.92
N LYS A 26 10.88 21.44 -6.42
CA LYS A 26 11.94 22.38 -6.03
C LYS A 26 12.63 23.07 -7.23
N LYS A 27 12.54 22.47 -8.41
CA LYS A 27 13.30 22.89 -9.61
C LYS A 27 12.38 23.08 -10.82
N LEU A 28 11.06 23.22 -10.59
CA LEU A 28 10.07 23.27 -11.66
C LEU A 28 10.24 24.56 -12.48
N PRO A 29 10.52 24.49 -13.80
CA PRO A 29 10.56 25.66 -14.64
C PRO A 29 9.19 26.33 -14.75
N SER A 30 9.16 27.63 -14.97
CA SER A 30 7.93 28.45 -14.95
C SER A 30 6.93 28.09 -16.06
N ASP A 31 7.41 27.51 -17.17
CA ASP A 31 6.62 27.06 -18.31
C ASP A 31 6.05 25.65 -18.12
N PHE A 32 6.38 24.99 -17.00
CA PHE A 32 5.84 23.68 -16.64
C PHE A 32 4.86 23.75 -15.46
N SER A 33 3.95 22.78 -15.42
CA SER A 33 3.14 22.43 -14.26
C SER A 33 3.39 20.97 -13.90
N LEU A 34 3.42 20.70 -12.59
CA LEU A 34 3.63 19.35 -12.06
C LEU A 34 2.32 18.79 -11.53
N ILE A 35 1.91 17.64 -12.06
CA ILE A 35 0.67 16.97 -11.72
C ILE A 35 1.01 15.61 -11.12
N LEU A 36 0.50 15.33 -9.92
CA LEU A 36 0.57 14.04 -9.26
C LEU A 36 -0.79 13.36 -9.34
N ILE A 37 -0.84 12.15 -9.83
CA ILE A 37 -2.08 11.38 -10.00
C ILE A 37 -1.99 10.11 -9.19
N ASP A 38 -3.01 9.84 -8.39
CA ASP A 38 -3.17 8.57 -7.68
C ASP A 38 -4.65 8.25 -7.52
N ARG A 39 -4.99 6.97 -7.47
CA ARG A 39 -6.37 6.51 -7.22
C ARG A 39 -6.83 6.79 -5.80
N HIS A 40 -5.89 7.02 -4.86
CA HIS A 40 -6.15 7.33 -3.47
C HIS A 40 -5.74 8.77 -3.14
N HIS A 41 -6.34 9.32 -2.09
CA HIS A 41 -5.97 10.63 -1.53
C HIS A 41 -4.89 10.53 -0.45
N TYR A 42 -4.34 9.33 -0.25
CA TYR A 42 -3.30 9.03 0.73
C TYR A 42 -2.17 8.20 0.12
N GLN A 43 -0.99 8.34 0.71
CA GLN A 43 0.14 7.44 0.53
C GLN A 43 0.06 6.34 1.60
N LEU A 44 0.12 5.09 1.20
CA LEU A 44 0.24 3.97 2.14
C LEU A 44 1.70 3.81 2.57
N TYR A 45 1.96 3.82 3.89
CA TYR A 45 3.26 3.49 4.46
C TYR A 45 3.41 1.95 4.55
N THR A 46 3.73 1.34 3.42
CA THR A 46 3.79 -0.13 3.28
C THR A 46 4.75 -0.84 4.24
N PRO A 47 5.87 -0.24 4.72
CA PRO A 47 6.75 -0.93 5.67
C PRO A 47 6.09 -1.29 7.01
N ALA A 48 5.00 -0.64 7.41
CA ALA A 48 4.30 -0.95 8.65
C ALA A 48 3.14 -1.95 8.49
N LEU A 49 2.91 -2.52 7.30
CA LEU A 49 1.79 -3.43 7.08
C LEU A 49 1.87 -4.72 7.92
N TYR A 50 3.07 -5.26 8.12
CA TYR A 50 3.26 -6.45 8.93
C TYR A 50 2.95 -6.18 10.41
N GLU A 51 3.26 -4.98 10.92
CA GLU A 51 2.89 -4.56 12.27
C GLU A 51 1.36 -4.48 12.40
N ILE A 52 0.67 -3.85 11.42
CA ILE A 52 -0.80 -3.78 11.42
C ILE A 52 -1.44 -5.17 11.41
N ALA A 53 -0.84 -6.12 10.69
CA ALA A 53 -1.32 -7.50 10.60
C ALA A 53 -1.10 -8.31 11.89
N SER A 54 -0.31 -7.81 12.84
CA SER A 54 0.11 -8.51 14.06
C SER A 54 -0.20 -7.78 15.38
N ILE A 55 -0.93 -6.67 15.34
CA ILE A 55 -1.40 -6.00 16.54
C ILE A 55 -2.80 -6.53 16.90
N PRO A 56 -3.01 -7.13 18.10
CA PRO A 56 -4.33 -7.58 18.52
C PRO A 56 -5.37 -6.47 18.50
N GLN A 57 -6.59 -6.81 18.05
CA GLN A 57 -7.69 -5.84 17.92
C GLN A 57 -8.06 -5.21 19.27
N GLU A 58 -7.88 -5.95 20.36
CA GLU A 58 -8.16 -5.51 21.71
C GLU A 58 -7.19 -4.44 22.23
N ILE A 59 -6.04 -4.24 21.57
CA ILE A 59 -5.02 -3.27 22.00
C ILE A 59 -5.24 -1.90 21.36
N ILE A 60 -5.68 -1.84 20.11
CA ILE A 60 -5.78 -0.59 19.35
C ILE A 60 -6.91 -0.65 18.33
N GLU A 61 -7.65 0.45 18.22
CA GLU A 61 -8.72 0.56 17.22
C GLU A 61 -8.19 0.68 15.79
N ASP A 62 -8.90 0.09 14.83
CA ASP A 62 -8.58 0.13 13.40
C ASP A 62 -8.51 1.57 12.85
N SER A 63 -9.30 2.48 13.39
CA SER A 63 -9.28 3.91 13.04
C SER A 63 -7.94 4.57 13.34
N THR A 64 -7.34 4.23 14.47
CA THR A 64 -6.02 4.72 14.89
C THR A 64 -4.92 4.10 14.02
N LEU A 65 -4.97 2.79 13.79
CA LEU A 65 -4.04 2.09 12.89
C LEU A 65 -4.12 2.67 11.47
N ARG A 66 -5.33 2.92 10.99
CA ARG A 66 -5.55 3.53 9.67
C ARG A 66 -4.89 4.89 9.55
N SER A 67 -5.05 5.75 10.54
CA SER A 67 -4.46 7.10 10.52
C SER A 67 -2.94 7.11 10.67
N SER A 68 -2.34 6.07 11.25
CA SER A 68 -0.89 5.98 11.43
C SER A 68 -0.13 5.65 10.14
N ILE A 69 -0.73 4.91 9.20
CA ILE A 69 -0.06 4.45 7.99
C ILE A 69 -0.65 4.97 6.67
N LEU A 70 -1.85 5.56 6.68
CA LEU A 70 -2.44 6.22 5.52
C LEU A 70 -2.16 7.72 5.58
N LEU A 71 -1.03 8.12 5.01
CA LEU A 71 -0.52 9.49 5.05
C LEU A 71 -1.23 10.35 3.99
N PRO A 72 -1.96 11.42 4.35
CA PRO A 72 -2.68 12.23 3.37
C PRO A 72 -1.71 12.87 2.36
N ILE A 73 -1.94 12.67 1.06
CA ILE A 73 -1.10 13.26 -0.01
C ILE A 73 -1.13 14.78 0.05
N LYS A 74 -2.23 15.39 0.48
CA LYS A 74 -2.34 16.84 0.67
C LYS A 74 -1.22 17.40 1.55
N ASP A 75 -0.79 16.65 2.56
CA ASP A 75 0.27 17.08 3.48
C ASP A 75 1.66 17.05 2.82
N ALA A 76 1.85 16.11 1.89
CA ALA A 76 3.09 15.98 1.13
C ALA A 76 3.30 17.09 0.10
N ILE A 77 2.22 17.77 -0.34
CA ILE A 77 2.24 18.84 -1.35
C ILE A 77 2.14 20.24 -0.76
N ILE A 78 1.99 20.39 0.56
CA ILE A 78 1.96 21.70 1.23
C ILE A 78 3.21 22.51 0.86
N GLY A 79 2.99 23.79 0.50
CA GLY A 79 4.07 24.71 0.12
C GLY A 79 4.64 24.46 -1.28
N THR A 80 4.00 23.63 -2.11
CA THR A 80 4.38 23.39 -3.49
C THR A 80 3.31 23.91 -4.46
N SER A 81 3.67 24.03 -5.75
CA SER A 81 2.72 24.31 -6.85
C SER A 81 2.22 23.03 -7.55
N VAL A 82 2.27 21.90 -6.88
CA VAL A 82 1.84 20.60 -7.42
C VAL A 82 0.33 20.51 -7.40
N THR A 83 -0.25 20.07 -8.51
CA THR A 83 -1.66 19.72 -8.60
C THR A 83 -1.82 18.23 -8.32
N HIS A 84 -2.60 17.87 -7.29
CA HIS A 84 -2.95 16.48 -7.03
C HIS A 84 -4.32 16.14 -7.64
N ILE A 85 -4.35 15.09 -8.43
CA ILE A 85 -5.57 14.53 -9.04
C ILE A 85 -5.81 13.14 -8.47
N VAL A 86 -6.97 12.99 -7.82
CA VAL A 86 -7.43 11.66 -7.38
C VAL A 86 -8.22 11.06 -8.53
N ASP A 87 -7.61 10.11 -9.23
CA ASP A 87 -8.22 9.36 -10.33
C ASP A 87 -7.37 8.12 -10.67
N GLU A 88 -7.96 7.18 -11.37
CA GLU A 88 -7.31 5.95 -11.78
C GLU A 88 -6.73 6.08 -13.18
N PHE A 89 -5.43 5.80 -13.30
CA PHE A 89 -4.75 5.66 -14.59
C PHE A 89 -5.14 4.33 -15.24
N ILE A 90 -5.71 4.40 -16.43
CA ILE A 90 -6.22 3.22 -17.14
C ILE A 90 -5.54 2.98 -18.49
N GLY A 91 -4.76 3.92 -19.01
CA GLY A 91 -4.12 3.75 -20.31
C GLY A 91 -3.10 4.82 -20.63
N LEU A 92 -2.28 4.52 -21.63
CA LEU A 92 -1.20 5.38 -22.14
C LEU A 92 -1.18 5.31 -23.67
N ASP A 93 -1.17 6.47 -24.31
CA ASP A 93 -0.77 6.62 -25.72
C ASP A 93 0.57 7.36 -25.75
N SER A 94 1.64 6.63 -26.05
CA SER A 94 3.00 7.19 -26.09
C SER A 94 3.26 8.02 -27.35
N VAL A 95 2.51 7.82 -28.42
CA VAL A 95 2.65 8.54 -29.70
C VAL A 95 2.02 9.92 -29.56
N LEU A 96 0.78 9.96 -29.05
CA LEU A 96 0.06 11.20 -28.80
C LEU A 96 0.49 11.88 -27.49
N LYS A 97 1.38 11.27 -26.72
CA LYS A 97 1.78 11.73 -25.37
C LYS A 97 0.58 12.05 -24.49
N THR A 98 -0.36 11.14 -24.39
CA THR A 98 -1.53 11.27 -23.52
C THR A 98 -1.67 10.07 -22.58
N ILE A 99 -2.11 10.35 -21.36
CA ILE A 99 -2.60 9.32 -20.44
C ILE A 99 -4.12 9.33 -20.43
N GLN A 100 -4.72 8.18 -20.16
CA GLN A 100 -6.16 8.05 -20.00
C GLN A 100 -6.48 7.81 -18.52
N LEU A 101 -7.36 8.65 -17.98
CA LEU A 101 -7.89 8.57 -16.61
C LEU A 101 -9.33 8.07 -16.67
N ARG A 102 -9.73 7.31 -15.65
CA ARG A 102 -11.06 6.69 -15.60
C ARG A 102 -12.20 7.72 -15.64
N ASN A 103 -12.11 8.79 -14.86
CA ASN A 103 -13.18 9.76 -14.70
C ASN A 103 -12.92 11.08 -15.45
N LYS A 104 -11.66 11.50 -15.55
CA LYS A 104 -11.29 12.80 -16.14
C LYS A 104 -10.88 12.73 -17.61
N GLY A 105 -10.87 11.54 -18.20
CA GLY A 105 -10.54 11.35 -19.61
C GLY A 105 -9.05 11.51 -19.92
N ALA A 106 -8.74 11.97 -21.13
CA ALA A 106 -7.38 12.10 -21.63
C ALA A 106 -6.68 13.36 -21.08
N LEU A 107 -5.40 13.20 -20.68
CA LEU A 107 -4.55 14.29 -20.24
C LEU A 107 -3.20 14.23 -20.97
N ALA A 108 -2.83 15.30 -21.66
CA ALA A 108 -1.58 15.38 -22.40
C ALA A 108 -0.40 15.68 -21.46
N TYR A 109 0.77 15.12 -21.78
CA TYR A 109 2.01 15.35 -21.03
C TYR A 109 3.19 15.69 -21.95
N GLU A 110 4.15 16.44 -21.42
CA GLU A 110 5.46 16.58 -22.03
C GLU A 110 6.42 15.51 -21.49
N TYR A 111 6.37 15.27 -20.18
CA TYR A 111 7.11 14.22 -19.47
C TYR A 111 6.19 13.41 -18.57
N LEU A 112 6.38 12.10 -18.58
CA LEU A 112 5.61 11.17 -17.78
C LEU A 112 6.52 10.30 -16.91
N ILE A 113 6.21 10.21 -15.62
CA ILE A 113 6.82 9.29 -14.67
C ILE A 113 5.78 8.30 -14.21
N LEU A 114 6.00 7.01 -14.47
CA LEU A 114 5.17 5.93 -13.98
C LEU A 114 5.77 5.37 -12.70
N ALA A 115 5.11 5.63 -11.56
CA ALA A 115 5.51 5.18 -10.23
C ALA A 115 4.39 4.31 -9.60
N LEU A 116 3.84 3.38 -10.39
CA LEU A 116 2.64 2.61 -10.08
C LEU A 116 2.82 1.59 -8.95
N GLY A 117 4.07 1.35 -8.50
CA GLY A 117 4.38 0.36 -7.48
C GLY A 117 4.36 -1.06 -8.03
N SER A 118 3.92 -2.00 -7.21
CA SER A 118 3.89 -3.43 -7.53
C SER A 118 2.61 -4.07 -7.01
N GLU A 119 2.27 -5.21 -7.56
CA GLU A 119 1.16 -6.07 -7.11
C GLU A 119 1.70 -7.40 -6.57
N THR A 120 0.84 -8.13 -5.84
CA THR A 120 1.16 -9.47 -5.37
C THR A 120 1.23 -10.42 -6.56
N ARG A 121 2.35 -11.12 -6.69
CA ARG A 121 2.53 -12.16 -7.71
C ARG A 121 2.31 -13.54 -7.09
N TYR A 122 1.44 -14.32 -7.68
CA TYR A 122 1.06 -15.64 -7.18
C TYR A 122 1.78 -16.79 -7.89
N PHE A 123 2.64 -16.50 -8.87
CA PHE A 123 3.50 -17.45 -9.63
C PHE A 123 2.75 -18.66 -10.20
N ASP A 124 1.48 -18.50 -10.49
CA ASP A 124 0.58 -19.55 -11.00
C ASP A 124 0.48 -20.80 -10.10
N ILE A 125 0.78 -20.65 -8.80
CA ILE A 125 0.63 -21.70 -7.82
C ILE A 125 -0.87 -21.97 -7.62
N PRO A 126 -1.35 -23.18 -7.88
CA PRO A 126 -2.77 -23.52 -7.77
C PRO A 126 -3.33 -23.22 -6.36
N GLY A 127 -4.44 -22.50 -6.30
CA GLY A 127 -5.11 -22.13 -5.06
C GLY A 127 -4.50 -20.98 -4.26
N LEU A 128 -3.26 -20.55 -4.55
CA LEU A 128 -2.61 -19.50 -3.77
C LEU A 128 -3.34 -18.16 -3.87
N ARG A 129 -3.88 -17.81 -5.03
CA ARG A 129 -4.68 -16.58 -5.21
C ARG A 129 -6.04 -16.67 -4.50
N GLU A 130 -6.62 -17.86 -4.46
CA GLU A 130 -7.96 -18.10 -3.93
C GLU A 130 -7.97 -18.21 -2.40
N TYR A 131 -6.99 -18.91 -1.84
CA TYR A 131 -6.94 -19.25 -0.41
C TYR A 131 -5.88 -18.45 0.37
N GLY A 132 -4.89 -17.88 -0.31
CA GLY A 132 -3.82 -17.12 0.33
C GLY A 132 -4.28 -15.73 0.78
N LEU A 133 -3.70 -15.25 1.88
CA LEU A 133 -3.85 -13.87 2.35
C LEU A 133 -2.66 -13.06 1.86
N ALA A 134 -2.90 -12.12 0.95
CA ALA A 134 -1.88 -11.17 0.52
C ALA A 134 -1.70 -10.05 1.56
N LEU A 135 -0.51 -9.47 1.63
CA LEU A 135 -0.20 -8.31 2.46
C LEU A 135 0.26 -7.15 1.57
N LYS A 136 -0.69 -6.36 1.06
CA LYS A 136 -0.42 -5.29 0.11
C LYS A 136 -1.09 -3.98 0.45
N THR A 137 -2.26 -4.03 1.07
CA THR A 137 -3.08 -2.89 1.46
C THR A 137 -3.33 -2.89 2.96
N PHE A 138 -3.83 -1.76 3.48
CA PHE A 138 -4.29 -1.70 4.87
C PHE A 138 -5.39 -2.72 5.15
N ASP A 139 -6.37 -2.82 4.24
CA ASP A 139 -7.49 -3.74 4.41
C ASP A 139 -7.04 -5.22 4.34
N ASP A 140 -5.98 -5.53 3.59
CA ASP A 140 -5.35 -6.86 3.62
C ASP A 140 -4.74 -7.17 4.98
N ALA A 141 -4.03 -6.22 5.58
CA ALA A 141 -3.41 -6.39 6.90
C ALA A 141 -4.48 -6.63 7.99
N ILE A 142 -5.55 -5.83 7.99
CA ILE A 142 -6.68 -5.99 8.91
C ILE A 142 -7.38 -7.35 8.69
N ARG A 143 -7.64 -7.73 7.44
CA ARG A 143 -8.24 -9.02 7.12
C ARG A 143 -7.37 -10.19 7.60
N MET A 144 -6.06 -10.10 7.40
CA MET A 144 -5.09 -11.11 7.84
C MET A 144 -5.12 -11.25 9.37
N ARG A 145 -4.99 -10.16 10.11
CA ARG A 145 -5.10 -10.12 11.57
C ARG A 145 -6.40 -10.77 12.05
N ASN A 146 -7.54 -10.27 11.57
CA ASN A 146 -8.86 -10.76 12.02
C ASN A 146 -9.06 -12.25 11.70
N THR A 147 -8.52 -12.73 10.57
CA THR A 147 -8.58 -14.14 10.21
C THR A 147 -7.78 -15.00 11.19
N ILE A 148 -6.56 -14.58 11.52
CA ILE A 148 -5.69 -15.33 12.46
C ILE A 148 -6.29 -15.30 13.85
N GLU A 149 -6.77 -14.17 14.35
CA GLU A 149 -7.44 -14.07 15.65
C GLU A 149 -8.65 -14.99 15.74
N LYS A 150 -9.50 -15.00 14.71
CA LYS A 150 -10.65 -15.90 14.64
C LYS A 150 -10.21 -17.37 14.69
N LEU A 151 -9.22 -17.75 13.91
CA LEU A 151 -8.72 -19.12 13.88
C LEU A 151 -8.08 -19.53 15.20
N LEU A 152 -7.35 -18.64 15.88
CA LEU A 152 -6.80 -18.88 17.22
C LEU A 152 -7.89 -19.14 18.26
N LYS A 153 -9.05 -18.45 18.16
CA LYS A 153 -10.22 -18.66 19.04
C LYS A 153 -10.97 -19.97 18.75
N GLU A 154 -11.04 -20.37 17.51
CA GLU A 154 -11.87 -21.51 17.07
C GLU A 154 -11.12 -22.85 17.01
N LYS A 155 -9.80 -22.84 16.80
CA LYS A 155 -9.01 -24.04 16.54
C LYS A 155 -8.16 -24.46 17.73
N THR A 156 -8.02 -25.75 17.91
CA THR A 156 -7.11 -26.32 18.92
C THR A 156 -5.67 -26.40 18.43
N GLU A 157 -5.47 -26.39 17.12
CA GLU A 157 -4.17 -26.36 16.45
C GLU A 157 -4.27 -25.50 15.18
N LEU A 158 -3.30 -24.63 14.98
CA LEU A 158 -3.23 -23.72 13.84
C LEU A 158 -1.82 -23.74 13.24
N HIS A 159 -1.75 -23.94 11.93
CA HIS A 159 -0.51 -23.83 11.14
C HIS A 159 -0.61 -22.64 10.21
N ILE A 160 0.34 -21.71 10.33
CA ILE A 160 0.45 -20.53 9.47
C ILE A 160 1.67 -20.71 8.59
N ALA A 161 1.49 -20.69 7.28
CA ALA A 161 2.57 -20.73 6.31
C ALA A 161 2.76 -19.33 5.70
N VAL A 162 3.97 -18.77 5.80
CA VAL A 162 4.35 -17.51 5.18
C VAL A 162 5.21 -17.80 3.96
N GLY A 163 4.69 -17.49 2.77
CA GLY A 163 5.38 -17.67 1.50
C GLY A 163 6.18 -16.41 1.13
N GLY A 164 7.50 -16.57 0.97
CA GLY A 164 8.40 -15.51 0.51
C GLY A 164 9.43 -15.06 1.56
N ALA A 165 10.69 -15.40 1.30
CA ALA A 165 11.86 -15.14 2.16
C ALA A 165 12.49 -13.74 1.96
N GLY A 166 11.74 -12.76 1.48
CA GLY A 166 12.16 -11.35 1.46
C GLY A 166 12.03 -10.70 2.83
N SER A 167 12.52 -9.45 2.97
CA SER A 167 12.47 -8.69 4.22
C SER A 167 11.07 -8.67 4.86
N ALA A 168 10.04 -8.38 4.07
CA ALA A 168 8.67 -8.35 4.55
C ALA A 168 8.17 -9.71 5.10
N GLY A 169 8.58 -10.81 4.49
CA GLY A 169 8.20 -12.16 4.98
C GLY A 169 8.89 -12.50 6.28
N VAL A 170 10.18 -12.18 6.43
CA VAL A 170 10.94 -12.39 7.67
C VAL A 170 10.35 -11.57 8.81
N GLU A 171 10.08 -10.29 8.57
CA GLU A 171 9.46 -9.38 9.55
C GLU A 171 8.06 -9.87 9.95
N LEU A 172 7.23 -10.28 8.97
CA LEU A 172 5.88 -10.79 9.23
C LEU A 172 5.90 -12.05 10.10
N VAL A 173 6.83 -12.99 9.85
CA VAL A 173 6.97 -14.20 10.68
C VAL A 173 7.34 -13.85 12.11
N ALA A 174 8.31 -12.96 12.30
CA ALA A 174 8.74 -12.53 13.63
C ALA A 174 7.59 -11.88 14.40
N GLU A 175 6.85 -10.98 13.75
CA GLU A 175 5.69 -10.32 14.35
C GLU A 175 4.53 -11.29 14.63
N PHE A 176 4.28 -12.28 13.78
CA PHE A 176 3.26 -13.28 14.05
C PHE A 176 3.60 -14.17 15.25
N VAL A 177 4.86 -14.53 15.45
CA VAL A 177 5.26 -15.26 16.64
C VAL A 177 4.96 -14.44 17.90
N ASN A 178 5.34 -13.16 17.90
CA ASN A 178 5.05 -12.23 19.00
C ASN A 178 3.54 -12.04 19.20
N PHE A 179 2.79 -11.82 18.13
CA PHE A 179 1.34 -11.67 18.14
C PHE A 179 0.64 -12.88 18.77
N ILE A 180 1.02 -14.09 18.36
CA ILE A 180 0.45 -15.33 18.93
C ILE A 180 0.75 -15.47 20.41
N CYS A 181 1.98 -15.16 20.84
CA CYS A 181 2.34 -15.15 22.26
C CYS A 181 1.47 -14.18 23.05
N ILE A 182 1.29 -12.94 22.57
CA ILE A 182 0.43 -11.94 23.21
C ILE A 182 -1.03 -12.42 23.29
N MET A 183 -1.54 -12.98 22.20
CA MET A 183 -2.90 -13.50 22.15
C MET A 183 -3.11 -14.63 23.17
N GLN A 184 -2.17 -15.57 23.27
CA GLN A 184 -2.24 -16.69 24.21
C GLN A 184 -2.13 -16.21 25.66
N GLU A 185 -1.19 -15.35 25.97
CA GLU A 185 -0.97 -14.88 27.34
C GLU A 185 -2.10 -13.99 27.89
N LYS A 186 -2.61 -13.08 27.06
CA LYS A 186 -3.53 -12.03 27.54
C LYS A 186 -4.99 -12.31 27.26
N PHE A 187 -5.31 -12.97 26.15
CA PHE A 187 -6.67 -13.06 25.64
C PHE A 187 -7.18 -14.49 25.48
N LEU A 188 -6.29 -15.46 25.29
CA LEU A 188 -6.65 -16.86 25.03
C LEU A 188 -5.76 -17.84 25.81
N PRO A 189 -5.80 -17.84 27.16
CA PRO A 189 -4.91 -18.66 27.98
C PRO A 189 -5.05 -20.17 27.74
N ASP A 190 -6.21 -20.61 27.25
CA ASP A 190 -6.48 -22.01 26.89
C ASP A 190 -6.18 -22.33 25.42
N ALA A 191 -5.72 -21.35 24.62
CA ALA A 191 -5.37 -21.56 23.21
C ALA A 191 -4.18 -22.52 23.11
N LYS A 192 -4.39 -23.61 22.34
CA LYS A 192 -3.41 -24.67 22.21
C LYS A 192 -2.38 -24.38 21.12
N LYS A 193 -1.67 -25.34 20.64
CA LYS A 193 -0.51 -25.20 19.74
C LYS A 193 -0.76 -24.31 18.51
N CYS A 194 0.03 -23.27 18.35
CA CYS A 194 0.18 -22.56 17.08
C CYS A 194 1.62 -22.70 16.56
N SER A 195 1.76 -22.97 15.28
CA SER A 195 3.06 -23.07 14.60
C SER A 195 3.08 -22.15 13.39
N VAL A 196 4.17 -21.38 13.25
CA VAL A 196 4.39 -20.54 12.08
C VAL A 196 5.52 -21.16 11.25
N PHE A 197 5.25 -21.41 9.99
CA PHE A 197 6.21 -21.97 9.04
C PHE A 197 6.61 -20.93 8.01
N PHE A 198 7.86 -20.99 7.63
CA PHE A 198 8.47 -20.08 6.66
C PHE A 198 8.90 -20.86 5.42
N TYR A 199 8.46 -20.44 4.23
CA TYR A 199 8.74 -21.09 2.95
C TYR A 199 9.25 -20.10 1.89
#